data_64bdc8b0ef4a3835bed676b6623d1754
#
_entry.id   64bdc8b0ef4a3835bed676b6623d1754
#
_cell.length_a   1.000
_cell.length_b   1.000
_cell.length_c   1.000
_cell.angle_alpha   90.00
_cell.angle_beta   90.00
_cell.angle_gamma   90.00
#
_symmetry.space_group_name_H-M   'P 1'
#
loop_
_entity.id
_entity.type
_entity.pdbx_description
1 polymer ?
#
loop_
_entity_poly.entity_id
_entity_poly.type
_entity_poly.pdbx_seq_one_letter_code
_entity_poly.pdbx_strand_id
1 'polypeptide(L)'
;MIQFSGDHRSRITGHLELLMFHITNGDSAATGLRSSGVSGEVIVWCDVLHEGPTPTGLSSEKWRGVRARFHCDCGWGTCEGCLNRLQQMDEELERCREHEEVVIWCEHDLYDQLILIRLLDWCSGQDLRGMRLSLLCVGEIQELPRFRGLGELTPGQLASLYGKQEPVTGEQLDFATQSWDAFCSSDPSTIEEFLRKDASALPYLKDALARHLEQFPSTRNGLSRTEQQILEALVDGSKTPVELFLHDNECEERVFMGDATFFLHVQRLSVGEYPMLSTESRRPFIVPSIPVAGPYPREFLEEKLTVTDAGREVLDGRDDHIHLNGIDRWYGGVHLVGKEARWRWNTEEKRLIPQRISS
;
A
#
# COMPACT_ATOMS: atom_id res chain seq x y z
N MET A 1 26.82 -31.29 47.72
CA MET A 1 25.58 -31.28 46.94
C MET A 1 25.43 -29.85 46.40
N ILE A 2 25.97 -29.57 45.22
CA ILE A 2 25.96 -28.25 44.63
C ILE A 2 24.82 -28.26 43.58
N GLN A 3 23.78 -27.45 43.87
CA GLN A 3 22.63 -27.26 42.99
C GLN A 3 23.05 -26.28 41.87
N PHE A 4 23.25 -26.80 40.65
CA PHE A 4 23.23 -26.04 39.40
C PHE A 4 21.87 -26.33 38.75
N SER A 5 20.97 -25.41 38.81
CA SER A 5 19.86 -25.37 37.85
C SER A 5 19.21 -23.98 37.89
N GLY A 6 19.11 -23.33 36.76
CA GLY A 6 18.11 -22.30 36.62
C GLY A 6 18.45 -21.05 35.84
N ASP A 7 19.56 -21.00 35.06
CA ASP A 7 19.82 -19.73 34.35
C ASP A 7 20.36 -19.88 32.92
N HIS A 8 20.38 -21.08 32.37
CA HIS A 8 20.90 -21.27 31.01
C HIS A 8 19.84 -21.08 29.91
N ARG A 9 18.57 -21.39 30.20
CA ARG A 9 17.51 -21.22 29.18
C ARG A 9 17.10 -19.75 28.97
N SER A 10 17.02 -18.96 30.07
CA SER A 10 16.67 -17.55 29.97
C SER A 10 17.79 -16.69 29.33
N ARG A 11 19.05 -17.06 29.52
CA ARG A 11 20.19 -16.39 28.85
C ARG A 11 20.30 -16.76 27.37
N ILE A 12 19.97 -18.01 27.00
CA ILE A 12 20.01 -18.46 25.59
C ILE A 12 18.84 -17.85 24.83
N THR A 13 17.63 -17.78 25.39
CA THR A 13 16.48 -17.14 24.74
C THR A 13 16.67 -15.64 24.61
N GLY A 14 17.14 -14.94 25.64
CA GLY A 14 17.43 -13.50 25.57
C GLY A 14 18.57 -13.15 24.60
N HIS A 15 19.54 -14.06 24.41
CA HIS A 15 20.62 -13.84 23.43
C HIS A 15 20.15 -14.10 21.99
N LEU A 16 19.24 -15.05 21.78
CA LEU A 16 18.61 -15.29 20.48
C LEU A 16 17.62 -14.16 20.07
N GLU A 17 16.95 -13.55 21.06
CA GLU A 17 16.08 -12.38 20.82
C GLU A 17 16.86 -11.14 20.35
N LEU A 18 18.11 -10.97 20.78
CA LEU A 18 18.99 -9.90 20.34
C LEU A 18 19.65 -10.16 18.98
N LEU A 19 19.57 -11.38 18.43
CA LEU A 19 20.21 -11.75 17.16
C LEU A 19 19.37 -11.47 15.92
N MET A 20 18.05 -11.51 16.07
CA MET A 20 17.10 -11.47 14.96
C MET A 20 16.10 -10.34 15.11
N PHE A 21 15.84 -9.65 14.01
CA PHE A 21 14.89 -8.58 13.91
C PHE A 21 13.98 -8.78 12.68
N HIS A 22 12.70 -8.80 12.87
CA HIS A 22 11.73 -9.05 11.81
C HIS A 22 10.90 -7.79 11.54
N ILE A 23 10.83 -7.38 10.29
CA ILE A 23 10.00 -6.28 9.83
C ILE A 23 8.86 -6.85 9.02
N THR A 24 7.62 -6.56 9.42
CA THR A 24 6.39 -6.95 8.70
C THR A 24 5.62 -5.72 8.24
N ASN A 25 4.76 -5.90 7.26
CA ASN A 25 3.91 -4.87 6.65
C ASN A 25 2.63 -4.56 7.44
N GLY A 26 2.27 -5.36 8.45
CA GLY A 26 1.01 -5.17 9.17
C GLY A 26 0.85 -5.99 10.44
N ASP A 27 -0.10 -5.57 11.28
CA ASP A 27 -0.33 -6.14 12.61
C ASP A 27 -0.75 -7.62 12.59
N SER A 28 -1.48 -8.05 11.56
CA SER A 28 -1.93 -9.45 11.42
C SER A 28 -0.73 -10.38 11.22
N ALA A 29 0.15 -10.06 10.28
CA ALA A 29 1.38 -10.81 10.03
C ALA A 29 2.30 -10.78 11.26
N ALA A 30 2.48 -9.62 11.91
CA ALA A 30 3.28 -9.48 13.11
C ALA A 30 2.73 -10.32 14.27
N THR A 31 1.43 -10.32 14.49
CA THR A 31 0.76 -11.14 15.54
C THR A 31 0.94 -12.63 15.27
N GLY A 32 0.74 -13.05 14.02
CA GLY A 32 0.99 -14.43 13.60
C GLY A 32 2.44 -14.84 13.81
N LEU A 33 3.39 -14.00 13.42
CA LEU A 33 4.82 -14.27 13.56
C LEU A 33 5.25 -14.36 15.02
N ARG A 34 4.80 -13.44 15.88
CA ARG A 34 5.06 -13.50 17.34
C ARG A 34 4.51 -14.78 17.98
N SER A 35 3.42 -15.31 17.44
CA SER A 35 2.78 -16.55 17.92
C SER A 35 3.35 -17.82 17.28
N SER A 36 4.23 -17.71 16.30
CA SER A 36 4.74 -18.83 15.49
C SER A 36 5.86 -19.61 16.15
N GLY A 37 6.49 -19.06 17.20
CA GLY A 37 7.70 -19.62 17.82
C GLY A 37 9.00 -19.24 17.09
N VAL A 38 8.94 -18.44 16.04
CA VAL A 38 10.13 -17.83 15.42
C VAL A 38 10.73 -16.86 16.42
N SER A 39 12.03 -17.02 16.71
CA SER A 39 12.75 -16.19 17.69
C SER A 39 13.16 -14.85 17.05
N GLY A 40 13.05 -13.78 17.82
CA GLY A 40 13.47 -12.44 17.40
C GLY A 40 12.49 -11.37 17.80
N GLU A 41 12.90 -10.12 17.68
CA GLU A 41 12.01 -8.97 17.82
C GLU A 41 11.20 -8.79 16.53
N VAL A 42 9.92 -8.49 16.63
CA VAL A 42 9.03 -8.27 15.49
C VAL A 42 8.46 -6.87 15.56
N ILE A 43 8.72 -6.04 14.55
CA ILE A 43 8.11 -4.74 14.39
C ILE A 43 7.15 -4.71 13.18
N VAL A 44 6.30 -3.70 13.15
CA VAL A 44 5.46 -3.37 12.01
C VAL A 44 5.94 -2.05 11.42
N TRP A 45 6.33 -2.06 10.14
CA TRP A 45 6.55 -0.84 9.38
C TRP A 45 5.56 -0.81 8.22
N CYS A 46 4.61 0.11 8.27
CA CYS A 46 3.52 0.17 7.30
C CYS A 46 3.12 1.61 7.00
N ASP A 47 3.01 1.93 5.72
CA ASP A 47 2.42 3.17 5.23
C ASP A 47 1.68 2.88 3.93
N VAL A 48 0.56 3.56 3.70
CA VAL A 48 -0.27 3.42 2.49
C VAL A 48 0.38 4.21 1.35
N LEU A 49 1.58 3.77 0.91
CA LEU A 49 2.43 4.50 -0.05
C LEU A 49 1.81 4.61 -1.45
N HIS A 50 0.90 3.72 -1.81
CA HIS A 50 0.16 3.78 -3.08
C HIS A 50 -0.89 4.90 -3.13
N GLU A 51 -1.14 5.57 -2.02
CA GLU A 51 -2.02 6.73 -1.90
C GLU A 51 -1.28 7.93 -1.28
N GLY A 52 -1.64 9.12 -1.73
CA GLY A 52 -1.10 10.37 -1.19
C GLY A 52 0.32 10.69 -1.64
N PRO A 53 0.86 11.80 -1.15
CA PRO A 53 2.13 12.35 -1.61
C PRO A 53 3.35 11.57 -1.09
N THR A 54 4.27 11.25 -1.99
CA THR A 54 5.62 10.72 -1.68
C THR A 54 6.68 11.58 -2.37
N PRO A 55 6.81 12.86 -2.02
CA PRO A 55 7.70 13.78 -2.72
C PRO A 55 9.18 13.49 -2.42
N THR A 56 10.06 13.78 -3.40
CA THR A 56 11.52 13.72 -3.25
C THR A 56 12.07 14.95 -2.52
N GLY A 57 13.33 14.84 -2.06
CA GLY A 57 14.12 16.01 -1.59
C GLY A 57 13.72 16.55 -0.21
N LEU A 58 12.91 15.85 0.55
CA LEU A 58 12.54 16.23 1.90
C LEU A 58 13.40 15.50 2.94
N SER A 59 13.67 16.20 4.07
CA SER A 59 14.18 15.50 5.27
C SER A 59 13.14 14.51 5.80
N SER A 60 13.58 13.47 6.53
CA SER A 60 12.68 12.49 7.14
C SER A 60 11.58 13.12 7.98
N GLU A 61 11.88 14.16 8.76
CA GLU A 61 10.90 14.91 9.55
C GLU A 61 9.83 15.56 8.66
N LYS A 62 10.23 16.28 7.61
CA LYS A 62 9.29 16.92 6.67
C LYS A 62 8.47 15.90 5.92
N TRP A 63 9.09 14.80 5.51
CA TRP A 63 8.42 13.71 4.81
C TRP A 63 7.33 13.09 5.71
N ARG A 64 7.65 12.77 6.97
CA ARG A 64 6.66 12.32 7.97
C ARG A 64 5.51 13.32 8.14
N GLY A 65 5.82 14.63 8.21
CA GLY A 65 4.80 15.68 8.30
C GLY A 65 3.82 15.66 7.12
N VAL A 66 4.33 15.47 5.90
CA VAL A 66 3.52 15.35 4.68
C VAL A 66 2.62 14.10 4.73
N ARG A 67 3.17 12.95 5.11
CA ARG A 67 2.41 11.69 5.23
C ARG A 67 1.36 11.74 6.35
N ALA A 68 1.75 12.26 7.53
CA ALA A 68 0.83 12.42 8.65
C ALA A 68 -0.35 13.34 8.31
N ARG A 69 -0.11 14.41 7.58
CA ARG A 69 -1.16 15.30 7.09
C ARG A 69 -2.11 14.57 6.15
N PHE A 70 -1.58 13.81 5.20
CA PHE A 70 -2.39 12.99 4.29
C PHE A 70 -3.26 11.98 5.06
N HIS A 71 -2.69 11.24 6.02
CA HIS A 71 -3.46 10.30 6.85
C HIS A 71 -4.57 11.00 7.65
N CYS A 72 -4.27 12.17 8.20
CA CYS A 72 -5.25 12.98 8.92
C CYS A 72 -6.39 13.45 7.99
N ASP A 73 -6.07 13.93 6.79
CA ASP A 73 -7.04 14.39 5.80
C ASP A 73 -7.91 13.24 5.27
N CYS A 74 -7.39 12.00 5.27
CA CYS A 74 -8.15 10.78 5.00
C CYS A 74 -9.05 10.33 6.18
N GLY A 75 -8.97 10.98 7.34
CA GLY A 75 -9.76 10.61 8.51
C GLY A 75 -9.23 9.37 9.25
N TRP A 76 -7.97 8.96 9.03
CA TRP A 76 -7.36 7.78 9.67
C TRP A 76 -6.80 8.04 11.06
N GLY A 77 -7.02 9.21 11.60
CA GLY A 77 -6.63 9.63 12.94
C GLY A 77 -6.51 11.14 13.06
N THR A 78 -6.14 11.61 14.26
CA THR A 78 -5.76 13.02 14.43
C THR A 78 -4.39 13.27 13.79
N CYS A 79 -4.11 14.49 13.35
CA CYS A 79 -2.83 14.82 12.72
C CYS A 79 -1.63 14.55 13.65
N GLU A 80 -1.79 14.84 14.95
CA GLU A 80 -0.78 14.53 15.98
C GLU A 80 -0.61 13.00 16.14
N GLY A 81 -1.71 12.25 16.20
CA GLY A 81 -1.67 10.78 16.32
C GLY A 81 -1.01 10.12 15.11
N CYS A 82 -1.32 10.58 13.89
CA CYS A 82 -0.67 10.10 12.66
C CYS A 82 0.83 10.41 12.66
N LEU A 83 1.23 11.63 13.06
CA LEU A 83 2.64 12.01 13.13
C LEU A 83 3.40 11.15 14.17
N ASN A 84 2.85 10.99 15.36
CA ASN A 84 3.45 10.18 16.43
C ASN A 84 3.62 8.72 16.00
N ARG A 85 2.60 8.15 15.31
CA ARG A 85 2.69 6.78 14.79
C ARG A 85 3.82 6.62 13.78
N LEU A 86 3.92 7.51 12.80
CA LEU A 86 4.99 7.47 11.80
C LEU A 86 6.37 7.67 12.42
N GLN A 87 6.47 8.56 13.40
CA GLN A 87 7.71 8.76 14.15
C GLN A 87 8.11 7.50 14.94
N GLN A 88 7.17 6.89 15.64
CA GLN A 88 7.42 5.64 16.39
C GLN A 88 7.89 4.53 15.45
N MET A 89 7.26 4.35 14.28
CA MET A 89 7.67 3.34 13.32
C MET A 89 9.11 3.54 12.83
N ASP A 90 9.51 4.79 12.57
CA ASP A 90 10.88 5.10 12.18
C ASP A 90 11.87 4.86 13.34
N GLU A 91 11.51 5.21 14.58
CA GLU A 91 12.33 4.95 15.77
C GLU A 91 12.50 3.43 16.02
N GLU A 92 11.44 2.65 15.83
CA GLU A 92 11.49 1.19 15.92
C GLU A 92 12.37 0.61 14.80
N LEU A 93 12.27 1.12 13.58
CA LEU A 93 13.12 0.70 12.44
C LEU A 93 14.61 0.96 12.72
N GLU A 94 14.97 2.09 13.32
CA GLU A 94 16.37 2.42 13.67
C GLU A 94 17.00 1.39 14.61
N ARG A 95 16.22 0.68 15.43
CA ARG A 95 16.69 -0.36 16.35
C ARG A 95 17.19 -1.61 15.63
N CYS A 96 16.90 -1.77 14.34
CA CYS A 96 17.44 -2.87 13.53
C CYS A 96 18.97 -2.97 13.63
N ARG A 97 19.66 -1.84 13.85
CA ARG A 97 21.14 -1.76 13.98
C ARG A 97 21.69 -2.42 15.25
N GLU A 98 20.82 -2.75 16.20
CA GLU A 98 21.20 -3.43 17.46
C GLU A 98 21.24 -4.95 17.28
N HIS A 99 20.85 -5.46 16.08
CA HIS A 99 20.68 -6.88 15.81
C HIS A 99 21.70 -7.39 14.78
N GLU A 100 21.95 -8.69 14.77
CA GLU A 100 22.90 -9.32 13.84
C GLU A 100 22.28 -9.59 12.47
N GLU A 101 20.98 -9.88 12.43
CA GLU A 101 20.24 -10.11 11.20
C GLU A 101 18.88 -9.44 11.24
N VAL A 102 18.51 -8.79 10.14
CA VAL A 102 17.20 -8.22 9.89
C VAL A 102 16.54 -8.96 8.75
N VAL A 103 15.32 -9.45 8.96
CA VAL A 103 14.52 -10.13 7.95
C VAL A 103 13.31 -9.26 7.61
N ILE A 104 13.25 -8.79 6.36
CA ILE A 104 12.07 -8.12 5.81
C ILE A 104 11.12 -9.20 5.30
N TRP A 105 9.88 -9.21 5.81
CA TRP A 105 8.79 -10.06 5.38
C TRP A 105 7.85 -9.25 4.50
N CYS A 106 7.69 -9.62 3.25
CA CYS A 106 6.83 -8.92 2.32
C CYS A 106 6.12 -9.88 1.35
N GLU A 107 5.18 -9.32 0.63
CA GLU A 107 4.30 -9.98 -0.32
C GLU A 107 4.52 -9.43 -1.73
N HIS A 108 3.74 -9.91 -2.67
CA HIS A 108 3.92 -9.68 -4.11
C HIS A 108 3.04 -8.54 -4.67
N ASP A 109 2.20 -7.93 -3.84
CA ASP A 109 1.24 -6.91 -4.26
C ASP A 109 1.82 -5.48 -4.22
N LEU A 110 1.05 -4.51 -4.71
CA LEU A 110 1.49 -3.11 -4.82
C LEU A 110 1.80 -2.46 -3.46
N TYR A 111 1.00 -2.74 -2.42
CA TYR A 111 1.20 -2.17 -1.10
C TYR A 111 2.54 -2.61 -0.52
N ASP A 112 2.80 -3.91 -0.55
CA ASP A 112 4.02 -4.52 -0.03
C ASP A 112 5.27 -4.15 -0.83
N GLN A 113 5.18 -4.16 -2.14
CA GLN A 113 6.33 -3.85 -2.99
C GLN A 113 6.77 -2.38 -2.84
N LEU A 114 5.85 -1.44 -2.59
CA LEU A 114 6.22 -0.05 -2.27
C LEU A 114 6.87 0.07 -0.90
N ILE A 115 6.39 -0.66 0.11
CA ILE A 115 7.05 -0.74 1.43
C ILE A 115 8.44 -1.35 1.28
N LEU A 116 8.58 -2.43 0.53
CA LEU A 116 9.87 -3.10 0.30
C LEU A 116 10.89 -2.14 -0.30
N ILE A 117 10.57 -1.47 -1.41
CA ILE A 117 11.53 -0.54 -2.04
C ILE A 117 11.85 0.65 -1.15
N ARG A 118 10.90 1.14 -0.34
CA ARG A 118 11.15 2.19 0.65
C ARG A 118 12.10 1.74 1.76
N LEU A 119 11.93 0.52 2.28
CA LEU A 119 12.81 -0.04 3.32
C LEU A 119 14.21 -0.32 2.77
N LEU A 120 14.32 -0.89 1.57
CA LEU A 120 15.60 -1.17 0.93
C LEU A 120 16.36 0.12 0.56
N ASP A 121 15.66 1.13 0.07
CA ASP A 121 16.21 2.47 -0.18
C ASP A 121 16.76 3.08 1.13
N TRP A 122 15.98 3.03 2.21
CA TRP A 122 16.44 3.48 3.51
C TRP A 122 17.69 2.72 3.96
N CYS A 123 17.70 1.38 3.85
CA CYS A 123 18.85 0.54 4.20
C CYS A 123 20.09 0.88 3.38
N SER A 124 19.95 1.19 2.08
CA SER A 124 21.06 1.53 1.19
C SER A 124 21.82 2.78 1.65
N GLY A 125 21.11 3.72 2.28
CA GLY A 125 21.69 4.96 2.83
C GLY A 125 22.28 4.83 4.23
N GLN A 126 22.28 3.62 4.86
CA GLN A 126 22.70 3.41 6.25
C GLN A 126 24.04 2.68 6.35
N ASP A 127 24.80 2.98 7.40
CA ASP A 127 25.89 2.10 7.86
C ASP A 127 25.29 0.97 8.70
N LEU A 128 25.11 -0.19 8.08
CA LEU A 128 24.51 -1.36 8.71
C LEU A 128 25.49 -2.12 9.64
N ARG A 129 26.71 -1.63 9.86
CA ARG A 129 27.70 -2.13 10.84
C ARG A 129 27.91 -3.66 10.81
N GLY A 130 27.82 -4.26 9.61
CA GLY A 130 27.97 -5.71 9.44
C GLY A 130 26.73 -6.53 9.77
N MET A 131 25.60 -5.91 10.07
CA MET A 131 24.28 -6.54 10.14
C MET A 131 23.94 -7.21 8.81
N ARG A 132 23.42 -8.43 8.86
CA ARG A 132 22.87 -9.10 7.67
C ARG A 132 21.45 -8.62 7.40
N LEU A 133 21.21 -8.15 6.19
CA LEU A 133 19.86 -7.86 5.71
C LEU A 133 19.39 -9.03 4.85
N SER A 134 18.26 -9.60 5.20
CA SER A 134 17.64 -10.74 4.51
C SER A 134 16.22 -10.41 4.09
N LEU A 135 15.79 -10.96 2.97
CA LEU A 135 14.46 -10.77 2.40
C LEU A 135 13.73 -12.11 2.33
N LEU A 136 12.49 -12.12 2.85
CA LEU A 136 11.52 -13.17 2.64
C LEU A 136 10.33 -12.56 1.91
N CYS A 137 10.30 -12.72 0.57
CA CYS A 137 9.22 -12.19 -0.26
C CYS A 137 8.38 -13.34 -0.80
N VAL A 138 7.07 -13.34 -0.45
CA VAL A 138 6.16 -14.44 -0.74
C VAL A 138 5.17 -14.03 -1.83
N GLY A 139 5.14 -14.79 -2.93
CA GLY A 139 4.15 -14.60 -4.00
C GLY A 139 3.09 -15.68 -4.06
N GLU A 140 3.41 -16.89 -3.58
CA GLU A 140 2.55 -18.05 -3.66
C GLU A 140 2.72 -18.96 -2.44
N ILE A 141 1.62 -19.55 -2.01
CA ILE A 141 1.60 -20.59 -0.99
C ILE A 141 0.86 -21.79 -1.61
N GLN A 142 1.53 -22.92 -1.70
CA GLN A 142 1.02 -24.12 -2.41
C GLN A 142 -0.36 -24.56 -1.91
N GLU A 143 -0.63 -24.39 -0.61
CA GLU A 143 -1.89 -24.79 0.03
C GLU A 143 -2.98 -23.71 -0.06
N LEU A 144 -2.66 -22.50 -0.59
CA LEU A 144 -3.57 -21.37 -0.70
C LEU A 144 -3.62 -20.86 -2.15
N PRO A 145 -4.53 -21.39 -2.99
CA PRO A 145 -4.59 -21.03 -4.42
C PRO A 145 -4.82 -19.54 -4.71
N ARG A 146 -5.37 -18.82 -3.75
CA ARG A 146 -5.54 -17.36 -3.78
C ARG A 146 -4.89 -16.76 -2.53
N PHE A 147 -3.56 -16.85 -2.46
CA PHE A 147 -2.80 -16.19 -1.41
C PHE A 147 -2.94 -14.66 -1.54
N ARG A 148 -3.46 -14.02 -0.48
CA ARG A 148 -3.71 -12.57 -0.43
C ARG A 148 -2.74 -11.83 0.49
N GLY A 149 -1.96 -12.57 1.28
CA GLY A 149 -0.98 -11.96 2.14
C GLY A 149 -0.59 -12.77 3.38
N LEU A 150 0.54 -12.40 3.98
CA LEU A 150 1.09 -13.03 5.19
C LEU A 150 0.13 -12.97 6.38
N GLY A 151 -0.74 -11.96 6.41
CA GLY A 151 -1.74 -11.79 7.46
C GLY A 151 -2.83 -12.86 7.50
N GLU A 152 -3.00 -13.65 6.41
CA GLU A 152 -3.93 -14.80 6.36
C GLU A 152 -3.31 -16.09 6.91
N LEU A 153 -1.97 -16.13 7.02
CA LEU A 153 -1.25 -17.34 7.37
C LEU A 153 -1.39 -17.67 8.86
N THR A 154 -1.58 -18.94 9.15
CA THR A 154 -1.49 -19.44 10.51
C THR A 154 -0.06 -19.30 11.04
N PRO A 155 0.13 -19.23 12.39
CA PRO A 155 1.48 -19.19 12.97
C PRO A 155 2.38 -20.35 12.50
N GLY A 156 1.83 -21.55 12.30
CA GLY A 156 2.58 -22.70 11.79
C GLY A 156 3.04 -22.54 10.35
N GLN A 157 2.22 -21.93 9.48
CA GLN A 157 2.60 -21.62 8.11
C GLN A 157 3.69 -20.54 8.07
N LEU A 158 3.58 -19.48 8.88
CA LEU A 158 4.63 -18.47 9.02
C LEU A 158 5.94 -19.08 9.50
N ALA A 159 5.90 -19.97 10.51
CA ALA A 159 7.09 -20.69 10.97
C ALA A 159 7.73 -21.53 9.87
N SER A 160 6.94 -22.12 8.96
CA SER A 160 7.45 -22.92 7.84
C SER A 160 8.14 -22.11 6.74
N LEU A 161 7.90 -20.81 6.69
CA LEU A 161 8.57 -19.88 5.79
C LEU A 161 9.92 -19.42 6.36
N TYR A 162 10.06 -19.35 7.68
CA TYR A 162 11.31 -18.98 8.31
C TYR A 162 12.43 -19.96 7.95
N GLY A 163 13.59 -19.41 7.62
CA GLY A 163 14.72 -20.18 7.07
C GLY A 163 14.78 -20.23 5.53
N LYS A 164 13.76 -19.66 4.85
CA LYS A 164 13.75 -19.49 3.38
C LYS A 164 14.11 -18.07 2.94
N GLN A 165 14.39 -17.17 3.89
CA GLN A 165 14.87 -15.83 3.57
C GLN A 165 16.24 -15.90 2.89
N GLU A 166 16.43 -15.02 1.91
CA GLU A 166 17.69 -14.89 1.18
C GLU A 166 18.40 -13.59 1.57
N PRO A 167 19.75 -13.57 1.62
CA PRO A 167 20.47 -12.33 1.84
C PRO A 167 20.16 -11.30 0.76
N VAL A 168 19.90 -10.06 1.17
CA VAL A 168 19.72 -8.95 0.24
C VAL A 168 21.05 -8.61 -0.42
N THR A 169 21.04 -8.54 -1.75
CA THR A 169 22.21 -8.23 -2.56
C THR A 169 22.36 -6.73 -2.81
N GLY A 170 23.59 -6.28 -3.16
CA GLY A 170 23.82 -4.90 -3.60
C GLY A 170 22.98 -4.53 -4.82
N GLU A 171 22.75 -5.47 -5.74
CA GLU A 171 21.89 -5.25 -6.91
C GLU A 171 20.43 -4.98 -6.50
N GLN A 172 19.91 -5.69 -5.50
CA GLN A 172 18.56 -5.45 -4.96
C GLN A 172 18.46 -4.06 -4.30
N LEU A 173 19.45 -3.64 -3.55
CA LEU A 173 19.51 -2.30 -2.95
C LEU A 173 19.52 -1.20 -4.02
N ASP A 174 20.41 -1.32 -5.01
CA ASP A 174 20.52 -0.36 -6.11
C ASP A 174 19.21 -0.30 -6.93
N PHE A 175 18.62 -1.46 -7.20
CA PHE A 175 17.36 -1.56 -7.94
C PHE A 175 16.19 -0.95 -7.15
N ALA A 176 16.12 -1.17 -5.84
CA ALA A 176 15.12 -0.58 -4.96
C ALA A 176 15.24 0.95 -4.90
N THR A 177 16.46 1.49 -4.74
CA THR A 177 16.71 2.93 -4.74
C THR A 177 16.26 3.57 -6.06
N GLN A 178 16.64 2.99 -7.21
CA GLN A 178 16.22 3.50 -8.51
C GLN A 178 14.69 3.45 -8.70
N SER A 179 14.03 2.41 -8.20
CA SER A 179 12.57 2.30 -8.30
C SER A 179 11.85 3.26 -7.38
N TRP A 180 12.38 3.48 -6.17
CA TRP A 180 11.85 4.46 -5.22
C TRP A 180 11.98 5.89 -5.76
N ASP A 181 13.14 6.23 -6.35
CA ASP A 181 13.36 7.52 -7.01
C ASP A 181 12.37 7.73 -8.18
N ALA A 182 12.15 6.69 -8.99
CA ALA A 182 11.18 6.75 -10.09
C ALA A 182 9.75 6.93 -9.59
N PHE A 183 9.35 6.24 -8.52
CA PHE A 183 8.02 6.35 -7.90
C PHE A 183 7.78 7.71 -7.26
N CYS A 184 8.80 8.30 -6.64
CA CYS A 184 8.75 9.62 -6.00
C CYS A 184 8.94 10.79 -6.98
N SER A 185 9.25 10.52 -8.25
CA SER A 185 9.41 11.55 -9.28
C SER A 185 8.11 12.28 -9.57
N SER A 186 8.18 13.58 -9.82
CA SER A 186 7.04 14.37 -10.32
C SER A 186 6.71 14.11 -11.79
N ASP A 187 7.54 13.35 -12.49
CA ASP A 187 7.33 12.88 -13.85
C ASP A 187 7.07 11.36 -13.85
N PRO A 188 5.85 10.89 -14.09
CA PRO A 188 5.54 9.47 -14.02
C PRO A 188 6.13 8.64 -15.17
N SER A 189 6.66 9.28 -16.22
CA SER A 189 7.37 8.57 -17.30
C SER A 189 8.62 7.85 -16.79
N THR A 190 9.18 8.29 -15.64
CA THR A 190 10.30 7.61 -14.96
C THR A 190 9.93 6.20 -14.50
N ILE A 191 8.68 5.96 -14.09
CA ILE A 191 8.18 4.62 -13.78
C ILE A 191 8.13 3.77 -15.06
N GLU A 192 7.62 4.32 -16.16
CA GLU A 192 7.58 3.59 -17.45
C GLU A 192 8.98 3.24 -17.98
N GLU A 193 9.96 4.14 -17.79
CA GLU A 193 11.34 3.87 -18.13
C GLU A 193 11.94 2.78 -17.23
N PHE A 194 11.62 2.81 -15.94
CA PHE A 194 12.04 1.80 -14.98
C PHE A 194 11.46 0.41 -15.34
N LEU A 195 10.20 0.33 -15.75
CA LEU A 195 9.54 -0.92 -16.17
C LEU A 195 10.21 -1.62 -17.38
N ARG A 196 11.02 -0.92 -18.17
CA ARG A 196 11.79 -1.50 -19.29
C ARG A 196 13.07 -2.19 -18.85
N LYS A 197 13.56 -1.96 -17.61
CA LYS A 197 14.78 -2.58 -17.08
C LYS A 197 14.54 -4.06 -16.76
N ASP A 198 15.61 -4.83 -16.59
CA ASP A 198 15.51 -6.16 -16.01
C ASP A 198 15.10 -6.06 -14.53
N ALA A 199 14.15 -6.86 -14.09
CA ALA A 199 13.62 -6.88 -12.74
C ALA A 199 13.88 -8.20 -11.99
N SER A 200 14.83 -9.01 -12.48
CA SER A 200 15.19 -10.28 -11.83
C SER A 200 15.57 -10.13 -10.36
N ALA A 201 16.12 -8.97 -9.98
CA ALA A 201 16.47 -8.64 -8.60
C ALA A 201 15.26 -8.57 -7.64
N LEU A 202 14.13 -7.99 -8.09
CA LEU A 202 12.86 -7.88 -7.35
C LEU A 202 11.69 -8.28 -8.27
N PRO A 203 11.38 -9.57 -8.39
CA PRO A 203 10.58 -10.12 -9.48
C PRO A 203 9.11 -9.65 -9.50
N TYR A 204 8.56 -9.25 -8.35
CA TYR A 204 7.15 -8.80 -8.26
C TYR A 204 6.97 -7.28 -8.47
N LEU A 205 8.07 -6.52 -8.41
CA LEU A 205 8.01 -5.05 -8.40
C LEU A 205 7.47 -4.46 -9.69
N LYS A 206 7.78 -5.03 -10.85
CA LYS A 206 7.26 -4.51 -12.13
C LYS A 206 5.75 -4.60 -12.23
N ASP A 207 5.18 -5.73 -11.83
CA ASP A 207 3.73 -5.92 -11.87
C ASP A 207 3.04 -4.95 -10.91
N ALA A 208 3.63 -4.75 -9.72
CA ALA A 208 3.15 -3.79 -8.74
C ALA A 208 3.16 -2.34 -9.27
N LEU A 209 4.27 -1.89 -9.86
CA LEU A 209 4.37 -0.56 -10.43
C LEU A 209 3.50 -0.39 -11.69
N ALA A 210 3.33 -1.43 -12.50
CA ALA A 210 2.38 -1.40 -13.62
C ALA A 210 0.94 -1.23 -13.11
N ARG A 211 0.54 -1.96 -12.05
CA ARG A 211 -0.76 -1.78 -11.40
C ARG A 211 -0.94 -0.38 -10.81
N HIS A 212 0.14 0.23 -10.28
CA HIS A 212 0.10 1.63 -9.83
C HIS A 212 -0.22 2.60 -10.97
N LEU A 213 0.35 2.42 -12.15
CA LEU A 213 0.06 3.29 -13.30
C LEU A 213 -1.41 3.23 -13.76
N GLU A 214 -2.10 2.12 -13.53
CA GLU A 214 -3.53 1.97 -13.80
C GLU A 214 -4.43 2.76 -12.84
N GLN A 215 -3.87 3.33 -11.76
CA GLN A 215 -4.58 4.27 -10.91
C GLN A 215 -4.64 5.69 -11.48
N PHE A 216 -3.84 6.02 -12.48
CA PHE A 216 -3.98 7.28 -13.20
C PHE A 216 -5.32 7.33 -13.96
N PRO A 217 -5.92 8.52 -14.10
CA PRO A 217 -7.16 8.69 -14.84
C PRO A 217 -7.05 8.16 -16.28
N SER A 218 -7.97 7.31 -16.71
CA SER A 218 -7.92 6.75 -18.06
C SER A 218 -8.12 7.81 -19.16
N THR A 219 -7.57 7.57 -20.35
CA THR A 219 -7.83 8.38 -21.54
C THR A 219 -9.25 8.21 -22.06
N ARG A 220 -9.97 7.15 -21.65
CA ARG A 220 -11.31 6.83 -22.12
C ARG A 220 -12.37 7.70 -21.45
N ASN A 221 -12.31 7.84 -20.13
CA ASN A 221 -13.39 8.42 -19.32
C ASN A 221 -12.92 9.07 -18.01
N GLY A 222 -11.62 9.15 -17.77
CA GLY A 222 -11.06 9.79 -16.58
C GLY A 222 -11.16 9.00 -15.27
N LEU A 223 -11.66 7.77 -15.30
CA LEU A 223 -11.66 6.88 -14.13
C LEU A 223 -10.33 6.14 -14.01
N SER A 224 -9.88 5.90 -12.78
CA SER A 224 -8.84 4.90 -12.50
C SER A 224 -9.41 3.48 -12.66
N ARG A 225 -8.54 2.44 -12.70
CA ARG A 225 -8.98 1.04 -12.74
C ARG A 225 -9.90 0.71 -11.55
N THR A 226 -9.53 1.07 -10.34
CA THR A 226 -10.37 0.85 -9.15
C THR A 226 -11.71 1.57 -9.24
N GLU A 227 -11.74 2.83 -9.69
CA GLU A 227 -13.00 3.58 -9.86
C GLU A 227 -13.90 2.97 -10.94
N GLN A 228 -13.31 2.49 -12.03
CA GLN A 228 -14.02 1.77 -13.08
C GLN A 228 -14.67 0.49 -12.52
N GLN A 229 -13.93 -0.33 -11.76
CA GLN A 229 -14.41 -1.55 -11.12
C GLN A 229 -15.56 -1.28 -10.14
N ILE A 230 -15.45 -0.22 -9.33
CA ILE A 230 -16.51 0.20 -8.40
C ILE A 230 -17.81 0.52 -9.16
N LEU A 231 -17.73 1.32 -10.21
CA LEU A 231 -18.92 1.73 -10.95
C LEU A 231 -19.52 0.58 -11.78
N GLU A 232 -18.69 -0.26 -12.40
CA GLU A 232 -19.12 -1.46 -13.12
C GLU A 232 -19.90 -2.41 -12.21
N ALA A 233 -19.44 -2.61 -10.97
CA ALA A 233 -20.14 -3.43 -9.99
C ALA A 233 -21.55 -2.94 -9.65
N LEU A 234 -21.84 -1.64 -9.86
CA LEU A 234 -23.13 -1.03 -9.58
C LEU A 234 -24.09 -0.99 -10.78
N VAL A 235 -23.66 -1.43 -11.97
CA VAL A 235 -24.50 -1.37 -13.18
C VAL A 235 -25.74 -2.24 -13.04
N ASP A 236 -25.58 -3.44 -12.46
CA ASP A 236 -26.63 -4.45 -12.34
C ASP A 236 -27.47 -4.33 -11.07
N GLY A 237 -27.27 -3.28 -10.27
CA GLY A 237 -28.03 -3.02 -9.05
C GLY A 237 -27.25 -2.40 -7.92
N SER A 238 -27.93 -2.12 -6.81
CA SER A 238 -27.32 -1.54 -5.63
C SER A 238 -26.47 -2.56 -4.88
N LYS A 239 -25.34 -2.08 -4.30
CA LYS A 239 -24.45 -2.87 -3.45
C LYS A 239 -24.08 -2.10 -2.19
N THR A 240 -23.74 -2.82 -1.15
CA THR A 240 -23.13 -2.25 0.06
C THR A 240 -21.64 -1.95 -0.17
N PRO A 241 -21.02 -1.08 0.66
CA PRO A 241 -19.56 -0.87 0.60
C PRO A 241 -18.76 -2.16 0.73
N VAL A 242 -19.23 -3.09 1.58
CA VAL A 242 -18.57 -4.41 1.77
C VAL A 242 -18.68 -5.27 0.51
N GLU A 243 -19.85 -5.34 -0.12
CA GLU A 243 -20.06 -6.07 -1.38
C GLU A 243 -19.18 -5.50 -2.50
N LEU A 244 -19.00 -4.16 -2.56
CA LEU A 244 -18.11 -3.50 -3.51
C LEU A 244 -16.63 -3.84 -3.24
N PHE A 245 -16.20 -3.80 -1.99
CA PHE A 245 -14.84 -4.14 -1.59
C PHE A 245 -14.49 -5.60 -1.92
N LEU A 246 -15.41 -6.52 -1.65
CA LEU A 246 -15.20 -7.93 -2.00
C LEU A 246 -15.15 -8.14 -3.51
N HIS A 247 -16.00 -7.43 -4.27
CA HIS A 247 -15.97 -7.48 -5.73
C HIS A 247 -14.65 -6.94 -6.30
N ASP A 248 -14.17 -5.80 -5.81
CA ASP A 248 -12.88 -5.22 -6.21
C ASP A 248 -11.73 -6.21 -5.97
N ASN A 249 -11.70 -6.81 -4.78
CA ASN A 249 -10.72 -7.85 -4.44
C ASN A 249 -10.79 -9.10 -5.38
N GLU A 250 -11.97 -9.40 -5.93
CA GLU A 250 -12.12 -10.46 -6.92
C GLU A 250 -11.59 -10.08 -8.31
N CYS A 251 -11.62 -8.79 -8.64
CA CYS A 251 -11.13 -8.24 -9.89
C CYS A 251 -9.60 -8.03 -9.90
N GLU A 252 -8.95 -8.03 -8.74
CA GLU A 252 -7.51 -7.84 -8.63
C GLU A 252 -6.74 -9.16 -8.80
N GLU A 253 -5.70 -9.14 -9.62
CA GLU A 253 -4.74 -10.24 -9.74
C GLU A 253 -3.96 -10.44 -8.42
N ARG A 254 -3.65 -9.31 -7.75
CA ARG A 254 -2.99 -9.25 -6.45
C ARG A 254 -3.67 -8.18 -5.62
N VAL A 255 -4.38 -8.61 -4.60
CA VAL A 255 -5.12 -7.70 -3.71
C VAL A 255 -4.12 -6.87 -2.90
N PHE A 256 -4.19 -5.56 -3.02
CA PHE A 256 -3.24 -4.65 -2.37
C PHE A 256 -3.92 -3.58 -1.50
N MET A 257 -5.20 -3.33 -1.73
CA MET A 257 -5.91 -2.22 -1.10
C MET A 257 -6.70 -2.70 0.11
N GLY A 258 -6.51 -2.06 1.26
CA GLY A 258 -7.33 -2.26 2.44
C GLY A 258 -8.68 -1.52 2.33
N ASP A 259 -9.64 -1.92 3.16
CA ASP A 259 -11.01 -1.39 3.20
C ASP A 259 -11.05 0.13 3.42
N ALA A 260 -10.24 0.67 4.33
CA ALA A 260 -10.17 2.10 4.61
C ALA A 260 -9.82 2.94 3.38
N THR A 261 -8.85 2.49 2.59
CA THR A 261 -8.45 3.14 1.34
C THR A 261 -9.51 2.97 0.26
N PHE A 262 -10.05 1.76 0.11
CA PHE A 262 -11.10 1.47 -0.84
C PHE A 262 -12.35 2.34 -0.61
N PHE A 263 -12.80 2.48 0.62
CA PHE A 263 -13.96 3.32 0.94
C PHE A 263 -13.73 4.81 0.64
N LEU A 264 -12.48 5.29 0.69
CA LEU A 264 -12.17 6.64 0.21
C LEU A 264 -12.35 6.79 -1.30
N HIS A 265 -12.04 5.77 -2.10
CA HIS A 265 -12.35 5.78 -3.54
C HIS A 265 -13.86 5.83 -3.78
N VAL A 266 -14.64 5.04 -3.05
CA VAL A 266 -16.11 5.09 -3.10
C VAL A 266 -16.62 6.48 -2.71
N GLN A 267 -16.10 7.07 -1.63
CA GLN A 267 -16.47 8.43 -1.21
C GLN A 267 -16.16 9.46 -2.30
N ARG A 268 -14.97 9.42 -2.88
CA ARG A 268 -14.55 10.36 -3.93
C ARG A 268 -15.50 10.33 -5.14
N LEU A 269 -15.99 9.15 -5.51
CA LEU A 269 -16.99 8.99 -6.58
C LEU A 269 -18.38 9.49 -6.21
N SER A 270 -18.70 9.60 -4.91
CA SER A 270 -20.01 10.03 -4.42
C SER A 270 -20.13 11.54 -4.19
N VAL A 271 -19.03 12.27 -4.29
CA VAL A 271 -18.97 13.72 -4.05
C VAL A 271 -18.61 14.47 -5.35
N GLY A 272 -18.83 15.78 -5.36
CA GLY A 272 -18.55 16.64 -6.52
C GLY A 272 -19.79 17.22 -7.14
N GLU A 273 -19.63 17.98 -8.21
CA GLU A 273 -20.72 18.62 -8.94
C GLU A 273 -21.58 17.58 -9.67
N TYR A 274 -20.93 16.54 -10.19
CA TYR A 274 -21.55 15.42 -10.89
C TYR A 274 -21.12 14.10 -10.23
N PRO A 275 -21.75 13.70 -9.10
CA PRO A 275 -21.36 12.45 -8.44
C PRO A 275 -21.60 11.24 -9.34
N MET A 276 -20.65 10.31 -9.38
CA MET A 276 -20.70 9.09 -10.20
C MET A 276 -21.57 8.01 -9.57
N LEU A 277 -21.64 8.00 -8.23
CA LEU A 277 -22.50 7.12 -7.44
C LEU A 277 -23.13 7.91 -6.28
N SER A 278 -24.17 7.38 -5.69
CA SER A 278 -24.82 7.95 -4.51
C SER A 278 -25.42 6.85 -3.64
N THR A 279 -25.78 7.18 -2.41
CA THR A 279 -26.64 6.29 -1.60
C THR A 279 -28.02 6.17 -2.22
N GLU A 280 -28.78 5.13 -1.89
CA GLU A 280 -30.19 5.00 -2.34
C GLU A 280 -31.06 6.19 -1.90
N SER A 281 -30.72 6.83 -0.79
CA SER A 281 -31.35 8.07 -0.32
C SER A 281 -30.87 9.33 -1.07
N ARG A 282 -30.06 9.19 -2.13
CA ARG A 282 -29.48 10.27 -2.95
C ARG A 282 -28.63 11.26 -2.17
N ARG A 283 -27.93 10.78 -1.15
CA ARG A 283 -26.92 11.54 -0.38
C ARG A 283 -25.53 11.09 -0.76
N PRO A 284 -24.51 11.95 -0.56
CA PRO A 284 -23.13 11.51 -0.66
C PRO A 284 -22.83 10.38 0.33
N PHE A 285 -22.02 9.41 -0.10
CA PHE A 285 -21.45 8.41 0.77
C PHE A 285 -20.23 9.02 1.47
N ILE A 286 -20.26 9.10 2.79
CA ILE A 286 -19.19 9.71 3.61
C ILE A 286 -18.59 8.65 4.52
N VAL A 287 -17.28 8.44 4.38
CA VAL A 287 -16.54 7.52 5.24
C VAL A 287 -16.40 8.12 6.64
N PRO A 288 -16.87 7.43 7.68
CA PRO A 288 -16.66 7.89 9.04
C PRO A 288 -15.17 7.99 9.37
N SER A 289 -14.75 9.06 10.04
CA SER A 289 -13.40 9.13 10.59
C SER A 289 -13.20 7.95 11.54
N ILE A 290 -12.13 7.19 11.34
CA ILE A 290 -11.81 6.04 12.18
C ILE A 290 -11.26 6.58 13.50
N PRO A 291 -11.98 6.41 14.63
CA PRO A 291 -11.31 6.54 15.92
C PRO A 291 -10.25 5.43 15.98
N VAL A 292 -9.11 5.69 16.53
CA VAL A 292 -7.85 4.91 16.54
C VAL A 292 -7.99 3.38 16.80
N ALA A 293 -9.17 2.85 17.13
CA ALA A 293 -9.50 1.43 17.17
C ALA A 293 -11.03 1.23 17.22
N GLY A 294 -11.61 0.70 16.18
CA GLY A 294 -13.01 0.26 16.22
C GLY A 294 -13.52 -0.12 14.82
N PRO A 295 -14.49 -1.05 14.73
CA PRO A 295 -15.12 -1.37 13.47
C PRO A 295 -15.94 -0.19 12.94
N TYR A 296 -16.13 -0.11 11.64
CA TYR A 296 -17.06 0.82 11.04
C TYR A 296 -18.50 0.62 11.58
N PRO A 297 -19.29 1.71 11.71
CA PRO A 297 -20.70 1.60 12.11
C PRO A 297 -21.46 0.66 11.17
N ARG A 298 -22.39 -0.11 11.73
CA ARG A 298 -23.18 -1.06 10.96
C ARG A 298 -23.98 -0.38 9.86
N GLU A 299 -24.55 0.79 10.16
CA GLU A 299 -25.32 1.58 9.19
C GLU A 299 -24.48 2.01 7.98
N PHE A 300 -23.19 2.28 8.19
CA PHE A 300 -22.25 2.59 7.11
C PHE A 300 -21.95 1.36 6.24
N LEU A 301 -21.75 0.20 6.86
CA LEU A 301 -21.43 -1.05 6.14
C LEU A 301 -22.62 -1.61 5.36
N GLU A 302 -23.86 -1.32 5.80
CA GLU A 302 -25.13 -1.78 5.20
C GLU A 302 -25.76 -0.74 4.26
N GLU A 303 -25.18 0.49 4.14
CA GLU A 303 -25.68 1.53 3.22
C GLU A 303 -25.68 1.02 1.78
N LYS A 304 -26.77 1.24 1.06
CA LYS A 304 -26.87 0.83 -0.34
C LYS A 304 -26.45 1.95 -1.28
N LEU A 305 -25.57 1.61 -2.21
CA LEU A 305 -24.98 2.50 -3.20
C LEU A 305 -25.50 2.14 -4.59
N THR A 306 -25.72 3.15 -5.42
CA THR A 306 -26.19 3.03 -6.80
C THR A 306 -25.36 3.92 -7.71
N VAL A 307 -25.17 3.49 -8.96
CA VAL A 307 -24.59 4.35 -10.00
C VAL A 307 -25.58 5.43 -10.41
N THR A 308 -25.14 6.67 -10.58
CA THR A 308 -25.94 7.79 -11.07
C THR A 308 -26.02 7.80 -12.60
N ASP A 309 -26.86 8.69 -13.16
CA ASP A 309 -26.90 8.92 -14.62
C ASP A 309 -25.52 9.43 -15.12
N ALA A 310 -24.89 10.37 -14.40
CA ALA A 310 -23.55 10.84 -14.74
C ALA A 310 -22.51 9.71 -14.71
N GLY A 311 -22.59 8.84 -13.68
CA GLY A 311 -21.72 7.66 -13.61
C GLY A 311 -21.89 6.71 -14.79
N ARG A 312 -23.13 6.51 -15.28
CA ARG A 312 -23.41 5.69 -16.47
C ARG A 312 -22.84 6.32 -17.75
N GLU A 313 -23.03 7.64 -17.93
CA GLU A 313 -22.48 8.36 -19.10
C GLU A 313 -20.95 8.27 -19.12
N VAL A 314 -20.29 8.40 -17.95
CA VAL A 314 -18.84 8.24 -17.82
C VAL A 314 -18.40 6.80 -18.09
N LEU A 315 -19.08 5.79 -17.53
CA LEU A 315 -18.78 4.37 -17.81
C LEU A 315 -18.85 4.04 -19.30
N ASP A 316 -19.85 4.58 -20.00
CA ASP A 316 -20.04 4.38 -21.42
C ASP A 316 -19.02 5.17 -22.29
N GLY A 317 -18.21 6.03 -21.65
CA GLY A 317 -17.23 6.89 -22.35
C GLY A 317 -17.90 8.05 -23.12
N ARG A 318 -19.14 8.40 -22.78
CA ARG A 318 -19.83 9.58 -23.34
C ARG A 318 -19.47 10.87 -22.62
N ASP A 319 -18.91 10.75 -21.41
CA ASP A 319 -18.39 11.84 -20.62
C ASP A 319 -17.10 11.46 -19.92
N ASP A 320 -16.42 12.45 -19.31
CA ASP A 320 -15.13 12.27 -18.62
C ASP A 320 -15.23 12.77 -17.17
N HIS A 321 -14.93 11.86 -16.22
CA HIS A 321 -15.00 12.15 -14.78
C HIS A 321 -14.18 13.37 -14.37
N ILE A 322 -12.96 13.52 -14.95
CA ILE A 322 -12.07 14.64 -14.59
C ILE A 322 -12.58 15.96 -15.17
N HIS A 323 -13.11 15.97 -16.40
CA HIS A 323 -13.72 17.15 -16.98
C HIS A 323 -14.94 17.62 -16.18
N LEU A 324 -15.75 16.69 -15.67
CA LEU A 324 -16.92 17.00 -14.87
C LEU A 324 -16.52 17.54 -13.48
N ASN A 325 -15.70 16.82 -12.74
CA ASN A 325 -15.47 17.05 -11.31
C ASN A 325 -14.08 17.63 -10.96
N GLY A 326 -13.12 17.54 -11.89
CA GLY A 326 -11.72 17.82 -11.60
C GLY A 326 -11.05 16.67 -10.84
N ILE A 327 -9.81 16.87 -10.49
CA ILE A 327 -8.99 15.98 -9.68
C ILE A 327 -8.11 16.79 -8.75
N ASP A 328 -7.85 16.28 -7.56
CA ASP A 328 -6.79 16.70 -6.64
C ASP A 328 -6.25 15.44 -5.97
N ARG A 329 -5.26 14.79 -6.62
CA ARG A 329 -4.69 13.52 -6.16
C ARG A 329 -3.20 13.41 -6.41
N TRP A 330 -2.57 12.69 -5.50
CA TRP A 330 -1.18 12.27 -5.61
C TRP A 330 -1.09 10.82 -6.07
N TYR A 331 -0.15 10.56 -6.96
CA TYR A 331 0.25 9.26 -7.45
C TYR A 331 1.76 9.14 -7.28
N GLY A 332 2.19 8.68 -6.11
CA GLY A 332 3.60 8.78 -5.75
C GLY A 332 4.07 10.23 -5.64
N GLY A 333 5.07 10.61 -6.44
CA GLY A 333 5.55 12.00 -6.54
C GLY A 333 4.74 12.92 -7.46
N VAL A 334 3.76 12.38 -8.19
CA VAL A 334 2.97 13.13 -9.19
C VAL A 334 1.70 13.69 -8.55
N HIS A 335 1.51 15.00 -8.63
CA HIS A 335 0.28 15.67 -8.20
C HIS A 335 -0.57 16.08 -9.40
N LEU A 336 -1.74 15.51 -9.56
CA LEU A 336 -2.72 15.89 -10.57
C LEU A 336 -3.77 16.80 -9.95
N VAL A 337 -3.96 18.01 -10.52
CA VAL A 337 -4.89 19.02 -10.01
C VAL A 337 -5.69 19.63 -11.15
N GLY A 338 -6.98 19.91 -10.88
CA GLY A 338 -7.87 20.63 -11.80
C GLY A 338 -8.64 19.74 -12.75
N LYS A 339 -9.30 20.35 -13.74
CA LYS A 339 -10.14 19.63 -14.72
C LYS A 339 -9.36 19.13 -15.94
N GLU A 340 -8.08 19.53 -16.07
CA GLU A 340 -7.19 19.13 -17.16
C GLU A 340 -6.01 18.34 -16.56
N ALA A 341 -6.23 17.07 -16.15
CA ALA A 341 -5.15 16.23 -15.64
C ALA A 341 -4.07 16.04 -16.70
N ARG A 342 -2.84 16.45 -16.39
CA ARG A 342 -1.69 16.40 -17.31
C ARG A 342 -1.38 14.98 -17.81
N TRP A 343 -1.60 13.97 -17.00
CA TRP A 343 -1.28 12.59 -17.30
C TRP A 343 -2.53 11.74 -17.30
N ARG A 344 -2.69 10.90 -18.32
CA ARG A 344 -3.79 9.95 -18.48
C ARG A 344 -3.24 8.57 -18.83
N TRP A 345 -3.85 7.55 -18.27
CA TRP A 345 -3.52 6.17 -18.59
C TRP A 345 -4.27 5.69 -19.84
N ASN A 346 -3.52 5.24 -20.84
CA ASN A 346 -4.10 4.54 -21.99
C ASN A 346 -4.08 3.04 -21.73
N THR A 347 -5.26 2.46 -21.52
CA THR A 347 -5.43 1.04 -21.19
C THR A 347 -5.03 0.11 -22.33
N GLU A 348 -5.26 0.53 -23.60
CA GLU A 348 -4.94 -0.29 -24.78
C GLU A 348 -3.43 -0.31 -25.04
N GLU A 349 -2.79 0.85 -24.96
CA GLU A 349 -1.34 0.98 -25.18
C GLU A 349 -0.51 0.68 -23.95
N LYS A 350 -1.15 0.52 -22.79
CA LYS A 350 -0.53 0.30 -21.46
C LYS A 350 0.59 1.31 -21.18
N ARG A 351 0.28 2.59 -21.35
CA ARG A 351 1.20 3.71 -21.11
C ARG A 351 0.49 4.99 -20.70
N LEU A 352 1.25 5.90 -20.11
CA LEU A 352 0.80 7.24 -19.80
C LEU A 352 0.87 8.16 -21.04
N ILE A 353 -0.17 8.93 -21.24
CA ILE A 353 -0.28 9.92 -22.30
C ILE A 353 -0.28 11.32 -21.66
N PRO A 354 0.72 12.18 -21.98
CA PRO A 354 0.67 13.56 -21.52
C PRO A 354 -0.43 14.33 -22.28
N GLN A 355 -1.32 14.95 -21.54
CA GLN A 355 -2.34 15.83 -22.12
C GLN A 355 -1.76 17.23 -22.35
N ARG A 356 -2.15 17.86 -23.46
CA ARG A 356 -1.82 19.27 -23.70
C ARG A 356 -2.70 20.12 -22.77
N ILE A 357 -2.07 20.80 -21.83
CA ILE A 357 -2.77 21.81 -21.02
C ILE A 357 -3.03 23.00 -21.94
N SER A 358 -4.29 23.36 -22.14
CA SER A 358 -4.65 24.59 -22.85
C SER A 358 -4.15 25.77 -22.03
N SER A 359 -3.25 26.59 -22.62
CA SER A 359 -2.64 27.76 -22.01
C SER A 359 -3.63 28.90 -21.85
#